data_6a1e922e1da64d3a5094ec2ea4bf4fa1
#
_entry.id   6a1e922e1da64d3a5094ec2ea4bf4fa1
#
_cell.length_a   1.000
_cell.length_b   1.000
_cell.length_c   1.000
_cell.angle_alpha   90.00
_cell.angle_beta   90.00
_cell.angle_gamma   90.00
#
_symmetry.space_group_name_H-M   'P 1'
#
loop_
_entity.id
_entity.type
_entity.pdbx_description
1 polymer ?
#
loop_
_entity_poly.entity_id
_entity_poly.type
_entity_poly.pdbx_seq_one_letter_code
_entity_poly.pdbx_strand_id
1 'polypeptide(L)'
;RGLGDVYKRQPYMGEDSVTPFLTYEGKWVILLALTSNKGSHDFQLTEDANGERLFEKVLRKSQEWANDERMMYVVGATQGRAFEDIRKIVPNHFLLVPGVGAQGGSLEEVCKYGMNSTCGLIVNSSRGIIYVDKTEKFAEAAHTAAQEVQAQMADQLKAIL
;
A
#
# COMPACT_ATOMS: atom_id res chain seq x y z
N ARG A 1 7.50 15.72 0.45
CA ARG A 1 6.28 16.49 0.69
C ARG A 1 5.08 15.56 0.59
N GLY A 2 4.11 15.67 1.50
CA GLY A 2 2.89 14.88 1.48
C GLY A 2 1.90 15.35 0.39
N LEU A 3 0.89 14.54 0.14
CA LEU A 3 -0.24 14.89 -0.72
C LEU A 3 -1.35 15.53 0.16
N GLY A 4 -1.10 16.77 0.64
CA GLY A 4 -2.08 17.45 1.49
C GLY A 4 -2.28 16.75 2.84
N ASP A 5 -3.26 15.85 2.92
CA ASP A 5 -3.68 15.20 4.17
C ASP A 5 -2.92 13.92 4.52
N VAL A 6 -1.96 13.50 3.69
CA VAL A 6 -1.27 12.22 3.82
C VAL A 6 0.25 12.39 3.80
N TYR A 7 0.95 11.75 4.75
CA TYR A 7 2.40 11.72 4.85
C TYR A 7 2.92 10.29 4.80
N LYS A 8 3.79 9.98 3.80
CA LYS A 8 4.51 8.71 3.74
C LYS A 8 5.76 8.75 4.61
N ARG A 9 5.94 7.76 5.47
CA ARG A 9 7.05 7.66 6.42
C ARG A 9 7.68 6.27 6.40
N GLN A 10 8.95 6.23 6.82
CA GLN A 10 9.70 4.99 7.05
C GLN A 10 9.75 4.70 8.55
N PRO A 11 9.60 3.43 8.97
CA PRO A 11 9.65 3.05 10.38
C PRO A 11 11.07 2.85 10.92
N TYR A 12 12.10 2.86 10.06
CA TYR A 12 13.47 2.46 10.41
C TYR A 12 14.08 3.25 11.57
N MET A 13 13.73 4.53 11.72
CA MET A 13 14.19 5.36 12.82
C MET A 13 13.32 5.25 14.10
N GLY A 14 12.26 4.46 14.09
CA GLY A 14 11.40 4.26 15.25
C GLY A 14 10.26 5.27 15.40
N GLU A 15 9.60 5.21 16.56
CA GLU A 15 8.38 5.92 16.90
C GLU A 15 8.53 7.45 16.81
N ASP A 16 9.60 7.99 17.32
CA ASP A 16 9.88 9.43 17.37
C ASP A 16 9.98 10.09 15.98
N SER A 17 10.22 9.30 14.94
CA SER A 17 10.21 9.76 13.54
C SER A 17 8.82 9.76 12.90
N VAL A 18 7.83 9.15 13.53
CA VAL A 18 6.47 8.95 13.02
C VAL A 18 5.44 9.76 13.80
N THR A 19 5.49 9.68 15.12
CA THR A 19 4.50 10.30 16.02
C THR A 19 4.33 11.81 15.88
N PRO A 20 5.35 12.62 15.52
CA PRO A 20 5.14 14.04 15.27
C PRO A 20 4.13 14.35 14.15
N PHE A 21 3.95 13.43 13.18
CA PHE A 21 2.97 13.58 12.11
C PHE A 21 1.56 13.15 12.52
N LEU A 22 1.44 12.38 13.58
CA LEU A 22 0.16 11.95 14.16
C LEU A 22 -0.48 13.03 15.05
N THR A 23 0.23 14.11 15.36
CA THR A 23 -0.32 15.25 16.12
C THR A 23 -1.29 16.10 15.31
N TYR A 24 -1.25 16.02 13.98
CA TYR A 24 -2.12 16.80 13.10
C TYR A 24 -3.47 16.11 12.95
N GLU A 25 -4.53 16.71 13.47
CA GLU A 25 -5.89 16.19 13.34
C GLU A 25 -6.37 16.12 11.89
N GLY A 26 -7.16 15.10 11.56
CA GLY A 26 -7.69 14.88 10.22
C GLY A 26 -6.64 14.51 9.17
N LYS A 27 -5.41 14.17 9.59
CA LYS A 27 -4.31 13.78 8.70
C LYS A 27 -3.94 12.31 8.93
N TRP A 28 -3.43 11.69 7.87
CA TRP A 28 -3.03 10.30 7.87
C TRP A 28 -1.53 10.14 7.70
N VAL A 29 -0.97 9.19 8.41
CA VAL A 29 0.39 8.71 8.15
C VAL A 29 0.30 7.41 7.37
N ILE A 30 1.03 7.32 6.26
CA ILE A 30 1.23 6.06 5.55
C ILE A 30 2.63 5.55 5.86
N LEU A 31 2.70 4.47 6.63
CA LEU A 31 3.95 3.88 7.05
C LEU A 31 4.41 2.82 6.05
N LEU A 32 5.69 2.84 5.69
CA LEU A 32 6.27 1.83 4.82
C LEU A 32 6.38 0.49 5.57
N ALA A 33 5.72 -0.54 5.05
CA ALA A 33 5.78 -1.89 5.62
C ALA A 33 6.53 -2.86 4.71
N LEU A 34 5.92 -3.28 3.58
CA LEU A 34 6.52 -4.24 2.68
C LEU A 34 6.53 -3.69 1.24
N THR A 35 7.68 -3.72 0.58
CA THR A 35 7.85 -3.18 -0.76
C THR A 35 8.09 -4.26 -1.81
N SER A 36 7.90 -3.91 -3.10
CA SER A 36 8.01 -4.85 -4.24
C SER A 36 9.42 -4.98 -4.81
N ASN A 37 10.36 -4.13 -4.38
CA ASN A 37 11.71 -4.14 -4.93
C ASN A 37 12.57 -5.26 -4.35
N LYS A 38 13.59 -5.69 -5.09
CA LYS A 38 14.50 -6.77 -4.69
C LYS A 38 15.16 -6.54 -3.31
N GLY A 39 15.52 -5.29 -3.01
CA GLY A 39 16.15 -4.92 -1.72
C GLY A 39 15.23 -5.07 -0.49
N SER A 40 13.95 -5.41 -0.66
CA SER A 40 13.09 -5.79 0.47
C SER A 40 13.62 -7.00 1.24
N HIS A 41 14.35 -7.89 0.55
CA HIS A 41 14.97 -9.06 1.14
C HIS A 41 16.14 -8.70 2.09
N ASP A 42 16.77 -7.55 1.92
CA ASP A 42 17.92 -7.17 2.75
C ASP A 42 17.53 -6.89 4.21
N PHE A 43 16.29 -6.40 4.43
CA PHE A 43 15.81 -6.02 5.75
C PHE A 43 14.38 -6.48 6.04
N GLN A 44 13.42 -6.20 5.15
CA GLN A 44 11.99 -6.33 5.45
C GLN A 44 11.54 -7.78 5.69
N LEU A 45 12.22 -8.73 5.05
CA LEU A 45 11.94 -10.17 5.14
C LEU A 45 12.90 -10.92 6.10
N THR A 46 13.80 -10.21 6.79
CA THR A 46 14.63 -10.85 7.83
C THR A 46 13.75 -11.28 9.00
N GLU A 47 14.04 -12.45 9.54
CA GLU A 47 13.29 -13.03 10.65
C GLU A 47 14.06 -12.87 11.97
N ASP A 48 13.32 -12.69 13.05
CA ASP A 48 13.88 -12.74 14.40
C ASP A 48 13.94 -14.19 14.92
N ALA A 49 14.37 -14.35 16.17
CA ALA A 49 14.50 -15.67 16.80
C ALA A 49 13.16 -16.43 16.91
N ASN A 50 12.02 -15.77 16.78
CA ASN A 50 10.69 -16.35 16.82
C ASN A 50 10.11 -16.60 15.42
N GLY A 51 10.85 -16.28 14.36
CA GLY A 51 10.40 -16.37 12.98
C GLY A 51 9.50 -15.21 12.54
N GLU A 52 9.41 -14.13 13.32
CA GLU A 52 8.68 -12.93 12.93
C GLU A 52 9.51 -12.11 11.96
N ARG A 53 8.94 -11.79 10.78
CA ARG A 53 9.61 -10.95 9.78
C ARG A 53 9.60 -9.48 10.19
N LEU A 54 10.66 -8.74 9.83
CA LEU A 54 10.78 -7.33 10.23
C LEU A 54 9.55 -6.49 9.85
N PHE A 55 8.99 -6.67 8.65
CA PHE A 55 7.79 -5.92 8.26
C PHE A 55 6.56 -6.24 9.13
N GLU A 56 6.42 -7.47 9.61
CA GLU A 56 5.33 -7.87 10.52
C GLU A 56 5.50 -7.22 11.88
N LYS A 57 6.72 -7.19 12.37
CA LYS A 57 7.08 -6.46 13.60
C LYS A 57 6.77 -4.97 13.50
N VAL A 58 7.07 -4.35 12.34
CA VAL A 58 6.71 -2.95 12.06
C VAL A 58 5.20 -2.77 12.11
N LEU A 59 4.42 -3.64 11.48
CA LEU A 59 2.95 -3.59 11.50
C LEU A 59 2.39 -3.70 12.91
N ARG A 60 2.89 -4.66 13.72
CA ARG A 60 2.42 -4.85 15.10
C ARG A 60 2.81 -3.66 15.98
N LYS A 61 4.06 -3.25 15.94
CA LYS A 61 4.58 -2.19 16.80
C LYS A 61 3.93 -0.83 16.52
N SER A 62 3.70 -0.52 15.26
CA SER A 62 3.12 0.77 14.90
C SER A 62 1.64 0.94 15.25
N GLN A 63 0.90 -0.15 15.51
CA GLN A 63 -0.45 -0.07 16.06
C GLN A 63 -0.50 0.49 17.49
N GLU A 64 0.62 0.46 18.23
CA GLU A 64 0.73 1.13 19.51
C GLU A 64 0.81 2.66 19.34
N TRP A 65 1.21 3.15 18.17
CA TRP A 65 1.37 4.59 17.89
C TRP A 65 0.09 5.24 17.37
N ALA A 66 -0.70 4.51 16.57
CA ALA A 66 -1.97 4.97 16.02
C ALA A 66 -2.85 3.80 15.55
N ASN A 67 -4.15 4.04 15.53
CA ASN A 67 -5.16 3.11 15.02
C ASN A 67 -5.37 3.25 13.50
N ASP A 68 -6.34 2.49 12.98
CA ASP A 68 -6.75 2.45 11.58
C ASP A 68 -7.43 3.73 11.07
N GLU A 69 -7.80 4.66 11.94
CA GLU A 69 -8.32 5.98 11.56
C GLU A 69 -7.22 7.01 11.28
N ARG A 70 -5.98 6.71 11.63
CA ARG A 70 -4.86 7.65 11.54
C ARG A 70 -3.63 7.08 10.84
N MET A 71 -3.56 5.76 10.69
CA MET A 71 -2.42 5.10 10.06
C MET A 71 -2.85 4.17 8.93
N MET A 72 -2.10 4.21 7.84
CA MET A 72 -2.17 3.32 6.69
C MET A 72 -0.80 2.70 6.45
N TYR A 73 -0.71 1.68 5.61
CA TYR A 73 0.57 1.03 5.31
C TYR A 73 0.81 0.91 3.82
N VAL A 74 2.08 1.02 3.40
CA VAL A 74 2.50 0.69 2.04
C VAL A 74 2.76 -0.80 1.95
N VAL A 75 2.08 -1.47 1.02
CA VAL A 75 2.31 -2.88 0.67
C VAL A 75 2.40 -3.01 -0.84
N GLY A 76 3.53 -3.48 -1.35
CA GLY A 76 3.76 -3.59 -2.79
C GLY A 76 2.88 -4.65 -3.46
N ALA A 77 2.37 -4.35 -4.65
CA ALA A 77 1.41 -5.19 -5.38
C ALA A 77 1.94 -6.59 -5.78
N THR A 78 3.26 -6.78 -5.83
CA THR A 78 3.88 -8.07 -6.16
C THR A 78 3.91 -9.06 -4.99
N GLN A 79 3.42 -8.66 -3.83
CA GLN A 79 3.44 -9.44 -2.59
C GLN A 79 2.13 -10.23 -2.36
N GLY A 80 1.41 -10.62 -3.42
CA GLY A 80 0.08 -11.24 -3.44
C GLY A 80 -0.35 -11.97 -2.16
N ARG A 81 0.24 -13.12 -1.84
CA ARG A 81 -0.14 -13.89 -0.64
C ARG A 81 0.26 -13.24 0.68
N ALA A 82 1.26 -12.36 0.70
CA ALA A 82 1.62 -11.66 1.93
C ALA A 82 0.49 -10.77 2.45
N PHE A 83 -0.44 -10.36 1.59
CA PHE A 83 -1.64 -9.62 2.01
C PHE A 83 -2.50 -10.39 3.00
N GLU A 84 -2.59 -11.73 2.90
CA GLU A 84 -3.32 -12.55 3.88
C GLU A 84 -2.72 -12.43 5.28
N ASP A 85 -1.41 -12.53 5.39
CA ASP A 85 -0.71 -12.41 6.68
C ASP A 85 -0.77 -10.97 7.20
N ILE A 86 -0.64 -9.99 6.32
CA ILE A 86 -0.77 -8.57 6.65
C ILE A 86 -2.18 -8.29 7.21
N ARG A 87 -3.24 -8.83 6.59
CA ARG A 87 -4.62 -8.65 7.06
C ARG A 87 -4.90 -9.29 8.41
N LYS A 88 -4.22 -10.37 8.77
CA LYS A 88 -4.29 -10.95 10.13
C LYS A 88 -3.74 -9.98 11.18
N ILE A 89 -2.77 -9.14 10.82
CA ILE A 89 -2.13 -8.18 11.72
C ILE A 89 -2.90 -6.84 11.72
N VAL A 90 -3.28 -6.34 10.54
CA VAL A 90 -3.92 -5.02 10.32
C VAL A 90 -5.23 -5.16 9.53
N PRO A 91 -6.28 -5.75 10.11
CA PRO A 91 -7.51 -6.11 9.38
C PRO A 91 -8.24 -4.89 8.80
N ASN A 92 -8.24 -3.76 9.50
CA ASN A 92 -9.07 -2.60 9.15
C ASN A 92 -8.29 -1.46 8.47
N HIS A 93 -6.96 -1.44 8.58
CA HIS A 93 -6.14 -0.36 8.03
C HIS A 93 -6.22 -0.31 6.50
N PHE A 94 -6.21 0.89 5.95
CA PHE A 94 -6.02 1.07 4.50
C PHE A 94 -4.58 0.73 4.10
N LEU A 95 -4.45 0.03 2.98
CA LEU A 95 -3.16 -0.32 2.39
C LEU A 95 -2.96 0.48 1.09
N LEU A 96 -1.91 1.28 1.03
CA LEU A 96 -1.45 1.90 -0.21
C LEU A 96 -0.65 0.86 -0.99
N VAL A 97 -1.14 0.50 -2.18
CA VAL A 97 -0.60 -0.60 -2.99
C VAL A 97 0.01 -0.07 -4.29
N PRO A 98 1.30 0.27 -4.28
CA PRO A 98 2.00 0.66 -5.50
C PRO A 98 2.44 -0.57 -6.32
N GLY A 99 2.58 -0.38 -7.63
CA GLY A 99 3.20 -1.36 -8.53
C GLY A 99 2.22 -2.31 -9.23
N VAL A 100 0.92 -2.04 -9.18
CA VAL A 100 -0.07 -2.75 -10.01
C VAL A 100 0.22 -2.49 -11.49
N GLY A 101 0.19 -3.55 -12.28
CA GLY A 101 0.46 -3.52 -13.73
C GLY A 101 1.94 -3.39 -14.06
N ALA A 102 2.48 -2.19 -14.12
CA ALA A 102 3.83 -1.89 -14.62
C ALA A 102 5.00 -2.58 -13.87
N GLN A 103 4.78 -3.09 -12.65
CA GLN A 103 5.77 -3.86 -11.88
C GLN A 103 5.42 -5.35 -11.78
N GLY A 104 4.41 -5.82 -12.55
CA GLY A 104 3.97 -7.20 -12.54
C GLY A 104 3.00 -7.56 -11.39
N GLY A 105 2.54 -6.57 -10.61
CA GLY A 105 1.53 -6.80 -9.60
C GLY A 105 0.14 -7.03 -10.22
N SER A 106 -0.51 -8.13 -9.85
CA SER A 106 -1.88 -8.45 -10.26
C SER A 106 -2.90 -7.69 -9.41
N LEU A 107 -3.76 -6.90 -10.03
CA LEU A 107 -4.86 -6.23 -9.34
C LEU A 107 -5.82 -7.24 -8.71
N GLU A 108 -6.10 -8.34 -9.42
CA GLU A 108 -7.00 -9.39 -8.94
C GLU A 108 -6.47 -10.04 -7.66
N GLU A 109 -5.19 -10.42 -7.62
CA GLU A 109 -4.57 -10.99 -6.42
C GLU A 109 -4.55 -10.00 -5.25
N VAL A 110 -4.21 -8.73 -5.53
CA VAL A 110 -4.23 -7.67 -4.53
C VAL A 110 -5.63 -7.51 -3.94
N CYS A 111 -6.66 -7.50 -4.76
CA CYS A 111 -8.05 -7.40 -4.30
C CYS A 111 -8.47 -8.66 -3.53
N LYS A 112 -8.20 -9.85 -4.07
CA LYS A 112 -8.57 -11.13 -3.46
C LYS A 112 -8.05 -11.29 -2.04
N TYR A 113 -6.80 -10.90 -1.78
CA TYR A 113 -6.13 -11.13 -0.49
C TYR A 113 -6.05 -9.87 0.38
N GLY A 114 -6.15 -8.69 -0.23
CA GLY A 114 -5.94 -7.42 0.46
C GLY A 114 -7.20 -6.61 0.76
N MET A 115 -8.33 -6.86 0.10
CA MET A 115 -9.58 -6.15 0.41
C MET A 115 -10.17 -6.58 1.74
N ASN A 116 -10.92 -5.68 2.36
CA ASN A 116 -11.74 -5.93 3.53
C ASN A 116 -13.16 -5.39 3.32
N SER A 117 -14.05 -5.47 4.32
CA SER A 117 -15.46 -5.05 4.24
C SER A 117 -15.65 -3.55 3.91
N THR A 118 -14.62 -2.74 4.04
CA THR A 118 -14.62 -1.29 3.71
C THR A 118 -13.75 -0.96 2.51
N CYS A 119 -13.48 -1.91 1.62
CA CYS A 119 -12.48 -1.88 0.56
C CYS A 119 -11.04 -2.02 1.10
N GLY A 120 -10.57 -1.14 1.98
CA GLY A 120 -9.26 -1.19 2.64
C GLY A 120 -8.04 -1.02 1.73
N LEU A 121 -8.20 -0.69 0.45
CA LEU A 121 -7.11 -0.55 -0.52
C LEU A 121 -7.11 0.81 -1.21
N ILE A 122 -5.92 1.35 -1.42
CA ILE A 122 -5.65 2.51 -2.29
C ILE A 122 -4.61 2.04 -3.33
N VAL A 123 -5.07 1.72 -4.52
CA VAL A 123 -4.20 1.25 -5.61
C VAL A 123 -3.51 2.42 -6.29
N ASN A 124 -2.20 2.33 -6.46
CA ASN A 124 -1.39 3.33 -7.14
C ASN A 124 -0.70 2.73 -8.37
N SER A 125 -1.04 3.24 -9.56
CA SER A 125 -0.39 2.93 -10.82
C SER A 125 0.12 4.22 -11.46
N SER A 126 1.43 4.45 -11.43
CA SER A 126 2.03 5.66 -12.03
C SER A 126 2.56 5.38 -13.44
N ARG A 127 3.52 4.46 -13.55
CA ARG A 127 4.16 4.16 -14.85
C ARG A 127 3.21 3.54 -15.85
N GLY A 128 2.27 2.71 -15.41
CA GLY A 128 1.23 2.11 -16.24
C GLY A 128 0.19 3.11 -16.76
N ILE A 129 0.18 4.34 -16.25
CA ILE A 129 -0.71 5.41 -16.69
C ILE A 129 0.09 6.49 -17.43
N ILE A 130 1.11 7.06 -16.79
CA ILE A 130 1.80 8.26 -17.29
C ILE A 130 2.68 7.95 -18.52
N TYR A 131 3.21 6.74 -18.63
CA TYR A 131 4.19 6.37 -19.66
C TYR A 131 3.67 5.33 -20.67
N VAL A 132 2.35 5.16 -20.80
CA VAL A 132 1.76 4.23 -21.79
C VAL A 132 1.99 4.68 -23.23
N ASP A 133 2.10 5.99 -23.46
CA ASP A 133 2.39 6.58 -24.77
C ASP A 133 3.42 7.71 -24.60
N LYS A 134 4.31 7.84 -25.61
CA LYS A 134 5.35 8.89 -25.67
C LYS A 134 5.11 9.88 -26.83
N THR A 135 4.00 9.75 -27.54
CA THR A 135 3.61 10.62 -28.64
C THR A 135 2.80 11.82 -28.13
N GLU A 136 2.38 12.68 -29.04
CA GLU A 136 1.49 13.81 -28.73
C GLU A 136 0.12 13.37 -28.15
N LYS A 137 -0.24 12.06 -28.29
CA LYS A 137 -1.46 11.48 -27.75
C LYS A 137 -1.32 10.97 -26.31
N PHE A 138 -0.21 11.24 -25.65
CA PHE A 138 0.08 10.74 -24.30
C PHE A 138 -1.05 11.01 -23.29
N ALA A 139 -1.73 12.15 -23.40
CA ALA A 139 -2.79 12.51 -22.45
C ALA A 139 -4.05 11.64 -22.62
N GLU A 140 -4.44 11.37 -23.89
CA GLU A 140 -5.58 10.48 -24.20
C GLU A 140 -5.26 9.04 -23.80
N ALA A 141 -4.06 8.57 -24.08
CA ALA A 141 -3.61 7.23 -23.71
C ALA A 141 -3.55 7.06 -22.18
N ALA A 142 -3.06 8.05 -21.46
CA ALA A 142 -3.04 8.03 -19.99
C ALA A 142 -4.45 8.04 -19.39
N HIS A 143 -5.38 8.81 -19.98
CA HIS A 143 -6.79 8.82 -19.58
C HIS A 143 -7.41 7.43 -19.75
N THR A 144 -7.24 6.80 -20.92
CA THR A 144 -7.75 5.45 -21.21
C THR A 144 -7.19 4.43 -20.24
N ALA A 145 -5.88 4.43 -20.02
CA ALA A 145 -5.23 3.52 -19.06
C ALA A 145 -5.73 3.70 -17.62
N ALA A 146 -6.00 4.93 -17.20
CA ALA A 146 -6.58 5.20 -15.88
C ALA A 146 -8.02 4.68 -15.78
N GLN A 147 -8.83 4.85 -16.83
CA GLN A 147 -10.20 4.33 -16.88
C GLN A 147 -10.24 2.80 -16.86
N GLU A 148 -9.32 2.13 -17.54
CA GLU A 148 -9.22 0.66 -17.51
C GLU A 148 -8.95 0.13 -16.10
N VAL A 149 -7.99 0.73 -15.38
CA VAL A 149 -7.73 0.37 -13.98
C VAL A 149 -8.94 0.65 -13.09
N GLN A 150 -9.58 1.79 -13.27
CA GLN A 150 -10.78 2.16 -12.52
C GLN A 150 -11.94 1.18 -12.75
N ALA A 151 -12.17 0.76 -14.00
CA ALA A 151 -13.21 -0.22 -14.34
C ALA A 151 -12.94 -1.59 -13.70
N GLN A 152 -11.67 -2.07 -13.78
CA GLN A 152 -11.27 -3.31 -13.12
C GLN A 152 -11.48 -3.25 -11.60
N MET A 153 -11.12 -2.13 -10.97
CA MET A 153 -11.36 -1.94 -9.53
C MET A 153 -12.84 -1.90 -9.18
N ALA A 154 -13.66 -1.25 -10.01
CA ALA A 154 -15.11 -1.19 -9.81
C ALA A 154 -15.74 -2.60 -9.85
N ASP A 155 -15.28 -3.47 -10.73
CA ASP A 155 -15.77 -4.85 -10.79
C ASP A 155 -15.34 -5.67 -9.56
N GLN A 156 -14.15 -5.48 -9.03
CA GLN A 156 -13.72 -6.11 -7.77
C GLN A 156 -14.56 -5.61 -6.58
N LEU A 157 -14.88 -4.32 -6.53
CA LEU A 157 -15.70 -3.74 -5.46
C LEU A 157 -17.12 -4.31 -5.43
N LYS A 158 -17.75 -4.55 -6.59
CA LYS A 158 -19.10 -5.15 -6.69
C LYS A 158 -19.18 -6.54 -6.06
N ALA A 159 -18.07 -7.24 -5.94
CA ALA A 159 -18.03 -8.57 -5.34
C ALA A 159 -18.04 -8.54 -3.80
N ILE A 160 -17.85 -7.38 -3.18
CA ILE A 160 -17.73 -7.20 -1.73
C ILE A 160 -18.83 -6.31 -1.16
N LEU A 161 -19.28 -5.33 -1.93
CA LEU A 161 -20.40 -4.43 -1.61
C LEU A 161 -21.71 -4.96 -2.16
#